data_3b392950d96362ca6907ff03fe70d067
#
_entry.id   3b392950d96362ca6907ff03fe70d067
#
_cell.length_a   1.000
_cell.length_b   1.000
_cell.length_c   1.000
_cell.angle_alpha   90.00
_cell.angle_beta   90.00
_cell.angle_gamma   90.00
#
_symmetry.space_group_name_H-M   'P 1'
#
loop_
_entity.id
_entity.type
_entity.pdbx_description
1 polymer ?
#
loop_
_entity_poly.entity_id
_entity_poly.type
_entity_poly.pdbx_seq_one_letter_code
_entity_poly.pdbx_strand_id
1 'polypeptide(L)'
;RDDVLTYLEENGCYTIAITNLPDLFEKYRLCYGQYKYVKFALGFHPELVYKYKNQIDKFRSNIRYTRYIGEIGADFTTEDYREREIQLEILSEIVSVCNQYDDKILSVHTRKAEKQVLEILNNCKSQVILHWYSGTIREIEEAIEKGYYFSINHQMIRSNNGKKIITKIPLERILIESDAPFTMGLEKNYSIKFMDDIYKFLSVTRNVDEEQLGIILKNNFRTILTQG
;
A
#
# COMPACT_ATOMS: atom_id res chain seq x y z
N ARG A 1 -19.07 0.00 -2.85
CA ARG A 1 -17.69 0.09 -3.41
C ARG A 1 -17.68 0.68 -4.81
N ASP A 2 -18.60 0.29 -5.67
CA ASP A 2 -18.69 0.78 -7.05
C ASP A 2 -18.92 2.29 -7.10
N ASP A 3 -19.74 2.82 -6.20
CA ASP A 3 -19.99 4.26 -6.04
C ASP A 3 -18.70 5.03 -5.69
N VAL A 4 -17.81 4.44 -4.89
CA VAL A 4 -16.52 5.06 -4.52
C VAL A 4 -15.58 5.11 -5.73
N LEU A 5 -15.51 4.05 -6.51
CA LEU A 5 -14.67 4.00 -7.71
C LEU A 5 -15.14 5.02 -8.75
N THR A 6 -16.45 5.12 -8.95
CA THR A 6 -17.07 6.13 -9.83
C THR A 6 -16.81 7.54 -9.33
N TYR A 7 -16.97 7.78 -8.02
CA TYR A 7 -16.67 9.08 -7.40
C TYR A 7 -15.21 9.50 -7.63
N LEU A 8 -14.24 8.58 -7.46
CA LEU A 8 -12.82 8.85 -7.66
C LEU A 8 -12.50 9.16 -9.13
N GLU A 9 -13.09 8.41 -10.06
CA GLU A 9 -12.92 8.62 -11.50
C GLU A 9 -13.49 9.97 -11.94
N GLU A 10 -14.72 10.31 -11.52
CA GLU A 10 -15.38 11.56 -11.84
C GLU A 10 -14.67 12.79 -11.26
N ASN A 11 -14.05 12.66 -10.09
CA ASN A 11 -13.26 13.73 -9.48
C ASN A 11 -11.81 13.79 -9.98
N GLY A 12 -11.42 12.97 -10.95
CA GLY A 12 -10.07 12.95 -11.51
C GLY A 12 -8.98 12.58 -10.49
N CYS A 13 -9.36 11.85 -9.44
CA CYS A 13 -8.45 11.48 -8.35
C CYS A 13 -7.64 10.24 -8.74
N TYR A 14 -6.36 10.41 -9.07
CA TYR A 14 -5.51 9.28 -9.41
C TYR A 14 -5.32 8.38 -8.19
N THR A 15 -5.89 7.18 -8.27
CA THR A 15 -5.99 6.25 -7.15
C THR A 15 -5.52 4.86 -7.56
N ILE A 16 -4.71 4.24 -6.71
CA ILE A 16 -4.40 2.80 -6.80
C ILE A 16 -5.37 2.07 -5.87
N ALA A 17 -6.35 1.42 -6.47
CA ALA A 17 -7.37 0.64 -5.75
C ALA A 17 -6.84 -0.76 -5.48
N ILE A 18 -6.64 -1.07 -4.22
CA ILE A 18 -6.10 -2.35 -3.77
C ILE A 18 -7.16 -3.45 -3.87
N THR A 19 -6.75 -4.66 -4.29
CA THR A 19 -7.57 -5.86 -4.23
C THR A 19 -6.97 -6.90 -3.30
N ASN A 20 -7.83 -7.71 -2.66
CA ASN A 20 -7.37 -8.64 -1.63
C ASN A 20 -7.12 -10.07 -2.17
N LEU A 21 -7.59 -10.37 -3.39
CA LEU A 21 -7.43 -11.67 -4.04
C LEU A 21 -7.23 -11.51 -5.54
N PRO A 22 -6.47 -12.41 -6.19
CA PRO A 22 -6.30 -12.44 -7.65
C PRO A 22 -7.62 -12.51 -8.43
N ASP A 23 -8.62 -13.23 -7.94
CA ASP A 23 -9.97 -13.27 -8.53
C ASP A 23 -10.65 -11.90 -8.53
N LEU A 24 -10.50 -11.14 -7.45
CA LEU A 24 -11.07 -9.80 -7.36
C LEU A 24 -10.38 -8.83 -8.31
N PHE A 25 -9.06 -8.91 -8.44
CA PHE A 25 -8.32 -8.12 -9.41
C PHE A 25 -8.83 -8.37 -10.84
N GLU A 26 -8.93 -9.63 -11.24
CA GLU A 26 -9.41 -10.00 -12.57
C GLU A 26 -10.82 -9.44 -12.84
N LYS A 27 -11.73 -9.59 -11.86
CA LYS A 27 -13.08 -9.06 -11.94
C LYS A 27 -13.09 -7.52 -12.12
N TYR A 28 -12.37 -6.79 -11.24
CA TYR A 28 -12.36 -5.33 -11.30
C TYR A 28 -11.67 -4.80 -12.55
N ARG A 29 -10.58 -5.44 -12.98
CA ARG A 29 -9.90 -5.11 -14.24
C ARG A 29 -10.85 -5.24 -15.45
N LEU A 30 -11.67 -6.27 -15.49
CA LEU A 30 -12.63 -6.48 -16.58
C LEU A 30 -13.80 -5.49 -16.53
N CYS A 31 -14.29 -5.16 -15.33
CA CYS A 31 -15.44 -4.25 -15.15
C CYS A 31 -15.06 -2.78 -15.33
N TYR A 32 -13.89 -2.36 -14.86
CA TYR A 32 -13.49 -0.94 -14.73
C TYR A 32 -12.13 -0.61 -15.33
N GLY A 33 -11.57 -1.51 -16.17
CA GLY A 33 -10.25 -1.31 -16.78
C GLY A 33 -10.14 -0.08 -17.69
N GLN A 34 -11.28 0.46 -18.14
CA GLN A 34 -11.36 1.69 -18.92
C GLN A 34 -11.18 2.97 -18.09
N TYR A 35 -11.25 2.91 -16.76
CA TYR A 35 -11.09 4.09 -15.90
C TYR A 35 -9.69 4.70 -16.08
N LYS A 36 -9.67 6.04 -16.23
CA LYS A 36 -8.44 6.80 -16.44
C LYS A 36 -7.69 7.03 -15.15
N TYR A 37 -8.42 7.37 -14.09
CA TYR A 37 -7.84 7.79 -12.82
C TYR A 37 -7.78 6.68 -11.78
N VAL A 38 -8.64 5.66 -11.87
CA VAL A 38 -8.60 4.52 -10.95
C VAL A 38 -7.86 3.35 -11.60
N LYS A 39 -6.79 2.90 -10.95
CA LYS A 39 -5.98 1.75 -11.36
C LYS A 39 -6.02 0.67 -10.29
N PHE A 40 -6.13 -0.59 -10.71
CA PHE A 40 -6.25 -1.71 -9.77
C PHE A 40 -4.90 -2.36 -9.52
N ALA A 41 -4.61 -2.61 -8.24
CA ALA A 41 -3.47 -3.40 -7.81
C ALA A 41 -3.86 -4.88 -7.69
N LEU A 42 -2.98 -5.75 -8.19
CA LEU A 42 -3.11 -7.20 -8.03
C LEU A 42 -2.67 -7.59 -6.63
N GLY A 43 -3.63 -7.93 -5.77
CA GLY A 43 -3.40 -8.28 -4.39
C GLY A 43 -3.53 -9.78 -4.10
N PHE A 44 -2.91 -10.15 -2.99
CA PHE A 44 -3.12 -11.42 -2.31
C PHE A 44 -2.91 -11.18 -0.81
N HIS A 45 -3.96 -10.71 -0.15
CA HIS A 45 -3.93 -10.24 1.23
C HIS A 45 -3.47 -11.34 2.19
N PRO A 46 -2.53 -11.08 3.12
CA PRO A 46 -1.94 -12.10 4.00
C PRO A 46 -2.97 -12.91 4.79
N GLU A 47 -4.03 -12.29 5.30
CA GLU A 47 -5.09 -13.00 6.03
C GLU A 47 -5.89 -14.00 5.16
N LEU A 48 -5.79 -13.90 3.84
CA LEU A 48 -6.53 -14.74 2.90
C LEU A 48 -5.67 -15.83 2.25
N VAL A 49 -4.32 -15.69 2.25
CA VAL A 49 -3.44 -16.60 1.51
C VAL A 49 -3.55 -18.05 1.97
N TYR A 50 -3.71 -18.31 3.25
CA TYR A 50 -3.85 -19.67 3.77
C TYR A 50 -5.09 -20.38 3.18
N LYS A 51 -6.22 -19.67 3.16
CA LYS A 51 -7.49 -20.22 2.65
C LYS A 51 -7.51 -20.33 1.12
N TYR A 52 -6.87 -19.41 0.42
CA TYR A 52 -6.94 -19.26 -1.04
C TYR A 52 -5.60 -19.52 -1.74
N LYS A 53 -4.68 -20.26 -1.12
CA LYS A 53 -3.32 -20.51 -1.65
C LYS A 53 -3.29 -21.02 -3.11
N ASN A 54 -4.35 -21.71 -3.55
CA ASN A 54 -4.52 -22.18 -4.91
C ASN A 54 -4.65 -21.03 -5.94
N GLN A 55 -4.87 -19.79 -5.50
CA GLN A 55 -4.93 -18.62 -6.39
C GLN A 55 -3.54 -18.06 -6.75
N ILE A 56 -2.44 -18.64 -6.27
CA ILE A 56 -1.10 -18.16 -6.61
C ILE A 56 -0.80 -18.28 -8.12
N ASP A 57 -1.29 -19.31 -8.79
CA ASP A 57 -1.15 -19.45 -10.24
C ASP A 57 -1.94 -18.38 -11.00
N LYS A 58 -3.10 -17.98 -10.45
CA LYS A 58 -3.87 -16.86 -10.98
C LYS A 58 -3.14 -15.54 -10.75
N PHE A 59 -2.46 -15.35 -9.61
CA PHE A 59 -1.59 -14.20 -9.39
C PHE A 59 -0.50 -14.12 -10.47
N ARG A 60 0.24 -15.22 -10.69
CA ARG A 60 1.28 -15.31 -11.72
C ARG A 60 0.78 -14.98 -13.13
N SER A 61 -0.42 -15.44 -13.47
CA SER A 61 -1.00 -15.17 -14.79
C SER A 61 -1.49 -13.74 -14.99
N ASN A 62 -1.87 -13.06 -13.90
CA ASN A 62 -2.42 -11.70 -13.92
C ASN A 62 -1.38 -10.59 -13.75
N ILE A 63 -0.17 -10.87 -13.26
CA ILE A 63 0.86 -9.86 -12.98
C ILE A 63 1.24 -8.99 -14.19
N ARG A 64 1.16 -9.53 -15.38
CA ARG A 64 1.44 -8.81 -16.65
C ARG A 64 0.42 -7.70 -16.97
N TYR A 65 -0.74 -7.70 -16.33
CA TYR A 65 -1.82 -6.76 -16.65
C TYR A 65 -1.80 -5.49 -15.77
N THR A 66 -0.92 -5.43 -14.79
CA THR A 66 -0.77 -4.26 -13.94
C THR A 66 0.67 -4.11 -13.45
N ARG A 67 1.08 -2.88 -13.25
CA ARG A 67 2.32 -2.58 -12.53
C ARG A 67 2.12 -2.50 -11.01
N TYR A 68 0.88 -2.38 -10.55
CA TYR A 68 0.54 -2.20 -9.13
C TYR A 68 0.25 -3.54 -8.48
N ILE A 69 1.01 -3.88 -7.45
CA ILE A 69 0.91 -5.12 -6.69
C ILE A 69 0.53 -4.78 -5.26
N GLY A 70 -0.59 -5.31 -4.79
CA GLY A 70 -1.06 -5.05 -3.43
C GLY A 70 -2.58 -5.29 -3.26
N GLU A 71 -2.98 -5.59 -2.05
CA GLU A 71 -2.18 -5.72 -0.84
C GLU A 71 -1.54 -7.10 -0.78
N ILE A 72 -0.27 -7.15 -0.44
CA ILE A 72 0.52 -8.36 -0.21
C ILE A 72 1.27 -8.19 1.11
N GLY A 73 1.85 -9.24 1.68
CA GLY A 73 2.66 -9.08 2.89
C GLY A 73 2.42 -10.18 3.91
N ALA A 74 2.56 -9.82 5.21
CA ALA A 74 2.27 -10.71 6.31
C ALA A 74 1.58 -9.99 7.47
N ASP A 75 0.62 -10.70 8.11
CA ASP A 75 -0.12 -10.28 9.30
C ASP A 75 0.00 -11.36 10.38
N PHE A 76 0.78 -11.08 11.42
CA PHE A 76 0.99 -12.00 12.53
C PHE A 76 0.05 -11.74 13.71
N THR A 77 -1.13 -11.15 13.44
CA THR A 77 -2.21 -11.13 14.43
C THR A 77 -2.83 -12.52 14.60
N THR A 78 -2.73 -13.39 13.59
CA THR A 78 -3.04 -14.83 13.76
C THR A 78 -2.04 -15.48 14.72
N GLU A 79 -2.55 -16.40 15.56
CA GLU A 79 -1.71 -17.23 16.45
C GLU A 79 -1.33 -18.57 15.80
N ASP A 80 -1.94 -18.94 14.67
CA ASP A 80 -1.61 -20.17 13.95
C ASP A 80 -0.27 -20.00 13.20
N TYR A 81 0.73 -20.74 13.66
CA TYR A 81 2.06 -20.74 13.07
C TYR A 81 2.07 -21.16 11.59
N ARG A 82 1.19 -22.09 11.20
CA ARG A 82 1.09 -22.55 9.81
C ARG A 82 0.57 -21.44 8.89
N GLU A 83 -0.35 -20.61 9.38
CA GLU A 83 -0.80 -19.45 8.62
C GLU A 83 0.33 -18.45 8.41
N ARG A 84 1.13 -18.19 9.46
CA ARG A 84 2.30 -17.29 9.37
C ARG A 84 3.34 -17.80 8.38
N GLU A 85 3.65 -19.10 8.39
CA GLU A 85 4.58 -19.69 7.42
C GLU A 85 4.09 -19.53 5.99
N ILE A 86 2.84 -19.86 5.72
CA ILE A 86 2.24 -19.72 4.40
C ILE A 86 2.22 -18.26 3.93
N GLN A 87 1.97 -17.31 4.83
CA GLN A 87 2.03 -15.88 4.48
C GLN A 87 3.44 -15.49 3.98
N LEU A 88 4.50 -15.92 4.68
CA LEU A 88 5.87 -15.62 4.28
C LEU A 88 6.28 -16.35 3.00
N GLU A 89 5.87 -17.61 2.83
CA GLU A 89 6.10 -18.40 1.62
C GLU A 89 5.48 -17.71 0.40
N ILE A 90 4.20 -17.34 0.48
CA ILE A 90 3.49 -16.65 -0.60
C ILE A 90 4.10 -15.27 -0.87
N LEU A 91 4.46 -14.50 0.16
CA LEU A 91 5.13 -13.21 -0.04
C LEU A 91 6.47 -13.37 -0.77
N SER A 92 7.29 -14.36 -0.36
CA SER A 92 8.57 -14.65 -1.00
C SER A 92 8.40 -15.01 -2.47
N GLU A 93 7.39 -15.82 -2.77
CA GLU A 93 7.04 -16.20 -4.14
C GLU A 93 6.58 -14.98 -4.96
N ILE A 94 5.72 -14.14 -4.42
CA ILE A 94 5.25 -12.92 -5.08
C ILE A 94 6.44 -12.00 -5.41
N VAL A 95 7.34 -11.77 -4.46
CA VAL A 95 8.55 -10.96 -4.68
C VAL A 95 9.41 -11.56 -5.79
N SER A 96 9.61 -12.89 -5.78
CA SER A 96 10.35 -13.59 -6.85
C SER A 96 9.74 -13.40 -8.23
N VAL A 97 8.41 -13.46 -8.32
CA VAL A 97 7.68 -13.22 -9.58
C VAL A 97 7.79 -11.76 -10.00
N CYS A 98 7.63 -10.80 -9.06
CA CYS A 98 7.77 -9.38 -9.33
C CYS A 98 9.16 -9.01 -9.85
N ASN A 99 10.20 -9.66 -9.35
CA ASN A 99 11.60 -9.44 -9.77
C ASN A 99 11.90 -9.80 -11.24
N GLN A 100 10.96 -10.44 -11.93
CA GLN A 100 11.05 -10.72 -13.37
C GLN A 100 10.58 -9.53 -14.22
N TYR A 101 10.11 -8.45 -13.58
CA TYR A 101 9.60 -7.24 -14.20
C TYR A 101 10.32 -6.01 -13.63
N ASP A 102 10.55 -5.00 -14.46
CA ASP A 102 11.27 -3.80 -14.03
C ASP A 102 10.33 -2.68 -13.52
N ASP A 103 9.02 -2.84 -13.71
CA ASP A 103 8.03 -1.78 -13.52
C ASP A 103 7.12 -1.93 -12.28
N LYS A 104 7.34 -2.93 -11.42
CA LYS A 104 6.39 -3.23 -10.33
C LYS A 104 6.53 -2.27 -9.14
N ILE A 105 5.37 -1.93 -8.58
CA ILE A 105 5.21 -1.12 -7.38
C ILE A 105 4.39 -1.94 -6.39
N LEU A 106 4.97 -2.25 -5.24
CA LEU A 106 4.39 -3.13 -4.22
C LEU A 106 3.82 -2.33 -3.06
N SER A 107 2.55 -2.51 -2.72
CA SER A 107 1.92 -2.05 -1.47
C SER A 107 1.90 -3.21 -0.49
N VAL A 108 2.64 -3.07 0.61
CA VAL A 108 3.02 -4.18 1.49
C VAL A 108 2.49 -3.99 2.90
N HIS A 109 1.72 -4.97 3.35
CA HIS A 109 1.22 -5.13 4.71
C HIS A 109 2.27 -5.80 5.62
N THR A 110 2.47 -5.26 6.84
CA THR A 110 3.56 -5.72 7.71
C THR A 110 3.15 -5.98 9.16
N ARG A 111 1.87 -6.00 9.47
CA ARG A 111 1.35 -5.96 10.85
C ARG A 111 1.88 -7.10 11.73
N LYS A 112 2.67 -6.75 12.77
CA LYS A 112 3.37 -7.67 13.68
C LYS A 112 4.36 -8.64 12.99
N ALA A 113 4.68 -8.40 11.73
CA ALA A 113 5.57 -9.21 10.89
C ALA A 113 6.66 -8.36 10.22
N GLU A 114 6.87 -7.14 10.70
CA GLU A 114 7.70 -6.12 10.04
C GLU A 114 9.10 -6.66 9.73
N LYS A 115 9.75 -7.27 10.71
CA LYS A 115 11.10 -7.82 10.55
C LYS A 115 11.16 -8.89 9.45
N GLN A 116 10.26 -9.87 9.48
CA GLN A 116 10.24 -10.98 8.52
C GLN A 116 9.90 -10.48 7.11
N VAL A 117 8.98 -9.53 7.00
CA VAL A 117 8.65 -8.90 5.71
C VAL A 117 9.84 -8.14 5.16
N LEU A 118 10.53 -7.32 5.96
CA LEU A 118 11.72 -6.58 5.52
C LEU A 118 12.86 -7.53 5.10
N GLU A 119 13.05 -8.65 5.79
CA GLU A 119 14.01 -9.67 5.40
C GLU A 119 13.72 -10.25 3.99
N ILE A 120 12.46 -10.53 3.66
CA ILE A 120 12.07 -10.99 2.32
C ILE A 120 12.27 -9.88 1.29
N LEU A 121 11.89 -8.65 1.61
CA LEU A 121 12.02 -7.49 0.74
C LEU A 121 13.48 -7.08 0.46
N ASN A 122 14.45 -7.59 1.22
CA ASN A 122 15.88 -7.39 0.91
C ASN A 122 16.27 -7.84 -0.50
N ASN A 123 15.55 -8.80 -1.05
CA ASN A 123 15.77 -9.32 -2.39
C ASN A 123 14.81 -8.70 -3.43
N CYS A 124 14.00 -7.70 -3.05
CA CYS A 124 13.03 -7.07 -3.93
C CYS A 124 13.69 -6.00 -4.79
N LYS A 125 13.47 -6.07 -6.11
CA LYS A 125 13.94 -5.07 -7.08
C LYS A 125 12.90 -4.00 -7.38
N SER A 126 11.66 -4.25 -7.00
CA SER A 126 10.51 -3.36 -7.26
C SER A 126 10.50 -2.17 -6.30
N GLN A 127 9.75 -1.13 -6.66
CA GLN A 127 9.44 -0.05 -5.73
C GLN A 127 8.53 -0.58 -4.61
N VAL A 128 8.82 -0.24 -3.36
CA VAL A 128 8.07 -0.73 -2.19
C VAL A 128 7.42 0.42 -1.45
N ILE A 129 6.14 0.25 -1.14
CA ILE A 129 5.35 1.10 -0.26
C ILE A 129 4.99 0.26 0.97
N LEU A 130 5.46 0.64 2.14
CA LEU A 130 4.97 0.06 3.40
C LEU A 130 3.67 0.75 3.77
N HIS A 131 2.58 -0.02 3.64
CA HIS A 131 1.22 0.43 3.89
C HIS A 131 0.94 0.46 5.40
N TRP A 132 0.31 1.57 5.88
CA TRP A 132 -0.09 1.74 7.29
C TRP A 132 0.90 1.14 8.29
N TYR A 133 2.17 1.47 8.11
CA TYR A 133 3.24 0.90 8.92
C TYR A 133 3.03 1.18 10.42
N SER A 134 3.18 0.15 11.26
CA SER A 134 2.94 0.21 12.71
C SER A 134 4.07 -0.36 13.59
N GLY A 135 5.16 -0.79 12.96
CA GLY A 135 6.31 -1.42 13.63
C GLY A 135 7.22 -0.47 14.40
N THR A 136 8.45 -0.90 14.62
CA THR A 136 9.41 -0.15 15.44
C THR A 136 10.15 0.93 14.64
N ILE A 137 10.74 1.90 15.36
CA ILE A 137 11.56 2.95 14.75
C ILE A 137 12.81 2.37 14.07
N ARG A 138 13.41 1.32 14.64
CA ARG A 138 14.59 0.67 14.06
C ARG A 138 14.31 0.11 12.66
N GLU A 139 13.19 -0.55 12.50
CA GLU A 139 12.78 -1.13 11.21
C GLU A 139 12.39 -0.05 10.19
N ILE A 140 11.86 1.11 10.66
CA ILE A 140 11.65 2.27 9.78
C ILE A 140 12.97 2.78 9.21
N GLU A 141 14.00 2.93 10.06
CA GLU A 141 15.31 3.41 9.64
C GLU A 141 15.90 2.49 8.56
N GLU A 142 15.82 1.17 8.76
CA GLU A 142 16.22 0.18 7.75
C GLU A 142 15.43 0.34 6.44
N ALA A 143 14.11 0.51 6.52
CA ALA A 143 13.26 0.67 5.34
C ALA A 143 13.54 1.99 4.59
N ILE A 144 13.84 3.08 5.32
CA ILE A 144 14.24 4.37 4.75
C ILE A 144 15.59 4.26 4.01
N GLU A 145 16.57 3.59 4.59
CA GLU A 145 17.88 3.35 3.96
C GLU A 145 17.76 2.56 2.64
N LYS A 146 16.77 1.67 2.55
CA LYS A 146 16.43 0.94 1.33
C LYS A 146 15.64 1.76 0.30
N GLY A 147 15.28 2.98 0.66
CA GLY A 147 14.54 3.88 -0.20
C GLY A 147 13.04 3.59 -0.31
N TYR A 148 12.47 2.81 0.62
CA TYR A 148 11.05 2.51 0.61
C TYR A 148 10.19 3.74 0.88
N TYR A 149 8.97 3.73 0.34
CA TYR A 149 7.93 4.71 0.62
C TYR A 149 7.02 4.21 1.73
N PHE A 150 6.29 5.14 2.34
CA PHE A 150 5.33 4.86 3.40
C PHE A 150 4.02 5.54 3.06
N SER A 151 2.94 4.80 2.98
CA SER A 151 1.62 5.41 2.87
C SER A 151 1.02 5.62 4.25
N ILE A 152 0.52 6.82 4.48
CA ILE A 152 -0.04 7.25 5.75
C ILE A 152 -1.52 7.55 5.61
N ASN A 153 -2.29 7.19 6.62
CA ASN A 153 -3.72 7.44 6.70
C ASN A 153 -4.10 8.28 7.93
N HIS A 154 -5.35 8.69 8.00
CA HIS A 154 -5.79 9.55 9.08
C HIS A 154 -5.87 8.87 10.46
N GLN A 155 -5.85 7.54 10.55
CA GLN A 155 -5.73 6.85 11.84
C GLN A 155 -4.31 6.96 12.41
N MET A 156 -3.30 6.97 11.54
CA MET A 156 -1.91 7.18 11.99
C MET A 156 -1.71 8.55 12.61
N ILE A 157 -2.30 9.61 12.04
CA ILE A 157 -2.20 10.97 12.62
C ILE A 157 -2.99 11.15 13.93
N ARG A 158 -3.87 10.22 14.29
CA ARG A 158 -4.65 10.21 15.53
C ARG A 158 -3.98 9.39 16.63
N SER A 159 -3.19 8.39 16.29
CA SER A 159 -2.50 7.53 17.26
C SER A 159 -1.15 8.10 17.69
N ASN A 160 -0.77 7.89 18.97
CA ASN A 160 0.54 8.33 19.46
C ASN A 160 1.69 7.60 18.74
N ASN A 161 1.54 6.31 18.43
CA ASN A 161 2.54 5.56 17.71
C ASN A 161 2.65 6.03 16.26
N GLY A 162 1.53 6.18 15.55
CA GLY A 162 1.52 6.69 14.19
C GLY A 162 2.17 8.07 14.04
N LYS A 163 1.89 9.00 14.96
CA LYS A 163 2.54 10.32 15.00
C LYS A 163 4.07 10.21 15.12
N LYS A 164 4.56 9.35 16.02
CA LYS A 164 6.00 9.10 16.19
C LYS A 164 6.62 8.52 14.90
N ILE A 165 5.94 7.57 14.28
CA ILE A 165 6.35 6.95 13.02
C ILE A 165 6.42 8.01 11.91
N ILE A 166 5.34 8.76 11.69
CA ILE A 166 5.29 9.78 10.65
C ILE A 166 6.42 10.82 10.82
N THR A 167 6.74 11.23 12.05
CA THR A 167 7.82 12.20 12.27
C THR A 167 9.21 11.69 11.88
N LYS A 168 9.42 10.38 11.82
CA LYS A 168 10.69 9.76 11.42
C LYS A 168 10.84 9.58 9.92
N ILE A 169 9.74 9.44 9.19
CA ILE A 169 9.76 9.23 7.74
C ILE A 169 10.14 10.54 7.04
N PRO A 170 11.15 10.56 6.16
CA PRO A 170 11.44 11.74 5.33
C PRO A 170 10.21 12.15 4.52
N LEU A 171 9.98 13.46 4.38
CA LEU A 171 8.79 13.96 3.70
C LEU A 171 8.70 13.48 2.25
N GLU A 172 9.86 13.29 1.61
CA GLU A 172 10.01 12.79 0.23
C GLU A 172 9.67 11.31 0.08
N ARG A 173 9.42 10.59 1.18
CA ARG A 173 9.05 9.17 1.21
C ARG A 173 7.61 8.93 1.67
N ILE A 174 6.85 10.02 1.91
CA ILE A 174 5.45 9.92 2.33
C ILE A 174 4.53 9.89 1.12
N LEU A 175 3.59 8.96 1.14
CA LEU A 175 2.40 8.89 0.30
C LEU A 175 1.15 8.96 1.18
N ILE A 176 -0.01 9.27 0.60
CA ILE A 176 -1.29 9.29 1.33
C ILE A 176 -2.15 8.13 0.88
N GLU A 177 -2.81 7.51 1.84
CA GLU A 177 -3.80 6.47 1.61
C GLU A 177 -5.07 6.71 2.43
N SER A 178 -6.19 6.17 1.97
CA SER A 178 -7.45 6.17 2.73
C SER A 178 -7.61 4.94 3.59
N ASP A 179 -7.15 3.82 3.10
CA ASP A 179 -7.43 2.47 3.61
C ASP A 179 -8.92 2.22 3.89
N ALA A 180 -9.77 2.82 3.06
CA ALA A 180 -11.22 2.64 3.15
C ALA A 180 -11.62 1.22 2.68
N PRO A 181 -12.56 0.57 3.38
CA PRO A 181 -13.43 1.08 4.43
C PRO A 181 -12.92 0.87 5.86
N PHE A 182 -11.65 0.51 6.07
CA PHE A 182 -11.11 0.08 7.36
C PHE A 182 -10.74 1.24 8.30
N THR A 183 -10.71 2.46 7.78
CA THR A 183 -10.42 3.66 8.56
C THR A 183 -11.70 4.36 9.03
N MET A 184 -11.68 4.80 10.28
CA MET A 184 -12.83 5.46 10.92
C MET A 184 -13.30 6.69 10.15
N GLY A 185 -14.59 6.72 9.84
CA GLY A 185 -15.24 7.81 9.09
C GLY A 185 -15.30 7.58 7.57
N LEU A 186 -14.64 6.52 7.05
CA LEU A 186 -14.67 6.16 5.63
C LEU A 186 -15.41 4.85 5.35
N GLU A 187 -16.05 4.25 6.37
CA GLU A 187 -16.73 2.95 6.25
C GLU A 187 -17.95 3.01 5.35
N LYS A 188 -18.68 4.14 5.38
CA LYS A 188 -19.95 4.31 4.66
C LYS A 188 -19.94 5.49 3.68
N ASN A 189 -19.29 6.57 4.05
CA ASN A 189 -19.31 7.82 3.31
C ASN A 189 -17.88 8.20 2.91
N TYR A 190 -17.40 7.63 1.83
CA TYR A 190 -16.08 7.96 1.32
C TYR A 190 -16.04 9.39 0.77
N SER A 191 -14.99 10.13 1.14
CA SER A 191 -14.70 11.44 0.55
C SER A 191 -13.19 11.66 0.55
N ILE A 192 -12.64 12.23 -0.52
CA ILE A 192 -11.23 12.63 -0.61
C ILE A 192 -10.83 13.68 0.42
N LYS A 193 -11.79 14.34 1.06
CA LYS A 193 -11.55 15.32 2.15
C LYS A 193 -10.86 14.72 3.38
N PHE A 194 -10.77 13.40 3.50
CA PHE A 194 -9.95 12.79 4.56
C PHE A 194 -8.49 13.25 4.48
N MET A 195 -8.01 13.64 3.32
CA MET A 195 -6.66 14.13 3.11
C MET A 195 -6.40 15.47 3.80
N ASP A 196 -7.43 16.32 3.98
CA ASP A 196 -7.28 17.65 4.57
C ASP A 196 -6.67 17.56 5.99
N ASP A 197 -7.12 16.60 6.81
CA ASP A 197 -6.57 16.37 8.15
C ASP A 197 -5.10 15.94 8.10
N ILE A 198 -4.73 15.13 7.10
CA ILE A 198 -3.35 14.66 6.91
C ILE A 198 -2.46 15.81 6.45
N TYR A 199 -2.92 16.63 5.50
CA TYR A 199 -2.20 17.81 5.03
C TYR A 199 -1.95 18.79 6.18
N LYS A 200 -2.97 19.12 6.94
CA LYS A 200 -2.86 20.00 8.11
C LYS A 200 -1.88 19.46 9.15
N PHE A 201 -1.94 18.17 9.45
CA PHE A 201 -1.02 17.52 10.39
C PHE A 201 0.43 17.59 9.90
N LEU A 202 0.68 17.26 8.64
CA LEU A 202 2.03 17.29 8.05
C LEU A 202 2.56 18.72 7.97
N SER A 203 1.75 19.68 7.53
CA SER A 203 2.10 21.10 7.43
C SER A 203 2.62 21.62 8.79
N VAL A 204 1.86 21.41 9.85
CA VAL A 204 2.26 21.80 11.20
C VAL A 204 3.50 21.04 11.68
N THR A 205 3.54 19.73 11.50
CA THR A 205 4.62 18.87 12.04
C THR A 205 5.95 19.11 11.33
N ARG A 206 5.91 19.45 10.04
CA ARG A 206 7.09 19.67 9.19
C ARG A 206 7.44 21.13 8.97
N ASN A 207 6.62 22.05 9.49
CA ASN A 207 6.76 23.49 9.27
C ASN A 207 6.87 23.85 7.79
N VAL A 208 5.95 23.30 6.98
CA VAL A 208 5.83 23.49 5.53
C VAL A 208 4.42 23.95 5.25
N ASP A 209 4.20 24.94 4.39
CA ASP A 209 2.87 25.35 4.01
C ASP A 209 2.14 24.26 3.18
N GLU A 210 0.80 24.29 3.19
CA GLU A 210 -0.01 23.24 2.58
C GLU A 210 0.15 23.18 1.04
N GLU A 211 0.41 24.32 0.38
CA GLU A 211 0.61 24.36 -1.08
C GLU A 211 1.93 23.65 -1.44
N GLN A 212 3.02 24.04 -0.75
CA GLN A 212 4.32 23.40 -0.92
C GLN A 212 4.27 21.91 -0.59
N LEU A 213 3.58 21.54 0.49
CA LEU A 213 3.34 20.14 0.87
C LEU A 213 2.63 19.37 -0.24
N GLY A 214 1.58 19.97 -0.84
CA GLY A 214 0.87 19.38 -1.97
C GLY A 214 1.79 19.09 -3.16
N ILE A 215 2.70 20.00 -3.47
CA ILE A 215 3.72 19.81 -4.52
C ILE A 215 4.63 18.63 -4.18
N ILE A 216 5.13 18.55 -2.95
CA ILE A 216 6.03 17.49 -2.51
C ILE A 216 5.34 16.12 -2.60
N LEU A 217 4.15 15.97 -2.01
CA LEU A 217 3.42 14.70 -2.01
C LEU A 217 3.04 14.25 -3.43
N LYS A 218 2.66 15.20 -4.29
CA LYS A 218 2.41 14.92 -5.71
C LYS A 218 3.69 14.46 -6.42
N ASN A 219 4.82 15.06 -6.12
CA ASN A 219 6.11 14.65 -6.70
C ASN A 219 6.54 13.28 -6.19
N ASN A 220 6.35 12.96 -4.90
CA ASN A 220 6.60 11.63 -4.37
C ASN A 220 5.82 10.57 -5.14
N PHE A 221 4.52 10.81 -5.32
CA PHE A 221 3.66 9.89 -6.06
C PHE A 221 4.08 9.77 -7.54
N ARG A 222 4.45 10.88 -8.19
CA ARG A 222 4.98 10.84 -9.56
C ARG A 222 6.30 10.08 -9.65
N THR A 223 7.20 10.31 -8.70
CA THR A 223 8.51 9.66 -8.68
C THR A 223 8.37 8.15 -8.61
N ILE A 224 7.54 7.62 -7.69
CA ILE A 224 7.32 6.18 -7.60
C ILE A 224 6.67 5.60 -8.88
N LEU A 225 5.85 6.39 -9.58
CA LEU A 225 5.25 5.97 -10.85
C LEU A 225 6.23 5.99 -12.03
N THR A 226 7.34 6.73 -11.96
CA THR A 226 8.29 6.90 -13.08
C THR A 226 9.59 6.14 -12.89
N GLN A 227 9.88 5.69 -11.68
CA GLN A 227 11.04 4.86 -11.37
C GLN A 227 10.69 3.39 -11.62
N GLY A 228 10.81 2.95 -12.87
CA GLY A 228 10.55 1.58 -13.30
C GLY A 228 10.62 1.48 -14.81
#